data_08eb962b7708b51d742c5f80fe1c20dd
#
_entry.id   08eb962b7708b51d742c5f80fe1c20dd
#
_cell.length_a   1.000
_cell.length_b   1.000
_cell.length_c   1.000
_cell.angle_alpha   90.00
_cell.angle_beta   90.00
_cell.angle_gamma   90.00
#
_symmetry.space_group_name_H-M   'P 1'
#
loop_
_entity.id
_entity.type
_entity.pdbx_description
1 polymer ?
#
loop_
_entity_poly.entity_id
_entity_poly.type
_entity_poly.pdbx_seq_one_letter_code
_entity_poly.pdbx_strand_id
1 'polypeptide(L)'
;MENVTSAGEKYLKINVISKKSDVKFDVTSVSPSTMAVMFDKIDTREFELSVEAPNIKAVEGLYMDNGDFKCTPNVIEVSGPSTQLDKIDKAAVIVNNEQELDTAYTFHSSEVVLYDKNESKIDTKNITFNTNDFTIDIPVYMQKKLDLSYDLRYAPANFDADSLSLEMNVNTINVASPNTELEKINTWNIGSIPLYDIDWDFNKSFELEIPENYKNLSNISTVTVKLNTDGLAKKTVTVNDISILNAPTNYNCTVNSYGLVFDIIGPEEDIAEITEKDILVSVDLLKYTVQSSNFTADATISFPNYDKVWAVGLQKVSIEAEPITTENNND
;
A
#
# COMPACT_ATOMS: atom_id res chain seq x y z
N MET A 1 -10.00 -61.08 -15.29
CA MET A 1 -9.12 -60.07 -15.90
C MET A 1 -7.72 -60.40 -15.46
N GLU A 2 -6.89 -60.86 -16.36
CA GLU A 2 -5.52 -61.23 -16.06
C GLU A 2 -4.70 -59.97 -15.80
N ASN A 3 -4.07 -59.92 -14.67
CA ASN A 3 -2.94 -59.07 -14.21
C ASN A 3 -2.54 -57.88 -15.07
N VAL A 4 -3.42 -56.87 -15.17
CA VAL A 4 -3.02 -55.55 -15.67
C VAL A 4 -2.34 -54.81 -14.52
N THR A 5 -1.02 -54.67 -14.59
CA THR A 5 -0.18 -54.09 -13.52
C THR A 5 0.26 -52.64 -13.82
N SER A 6 -0.08 -52.13 -15.00
CA SER A 6 0.30 -50.74 -15.41
C SER A 6 -0.81 -50.05 -16.19
N ALA A 7 -0.94 -48.76 -16.01
CA ALA A 7 -1.81 -47.88 -16.79
C ALA A 7 -1.39 -47.84 -18.28
N GLY A 8 -2.31 -47.46 -19.14
CA GLY A 8 -2.14 -47.29 -20.58
C GLY A 8 -3.02 -48.21 -21.40
N GLU A 9 -2.91 -48.11 -22.73
CA GLU A 9 -3.66 -48.92 -23.67
C GLU A 9 -3.10 -50.36 -23.67
N LYS A 10 -3.98 -51.36 -23.48
CA LYS A 10 -3.66 -52.77 -23.51
C LYS A 10 -4.58 -53.49 -24.50
N TYR A 11 -4.00 -54.33 -25.34
CA TYR A 11 -4.74 -55.21 -26.27
C TYR A 11 -5.07 -56.50 -25.57
N LEU A 12 -6.31 -56.63 -25.13
CA LEU A 12 -6.78 -57.86 -24.44
C LEU A 12 -7.34 -58.85 -25.44
N LYS A 13 -6.98 -60.14 -25.29
CA LYS A 13 -7.50 -61.21 -26.07
C LYS A 13 -8.96 -61.47 -25.67
N ILE A 14 -9.83 -61.63 -26.66
CA ILE A 14 -11.25 -61.94 -26.46
C ILE A 14 -11.37 -63.45 -26.30
N ASN A 15 -11.80 -63.93 -25.11
CA ASN A 15 -12.10 -65.30 -24.83
C ASN A 15 -13.61 -65.49 -24.84
N VAL A 16 -14.08 -66.44 -25.62
CA VAL A 16 -15.50 -66.81 -25.68
C VAL A 16 -15.75 -68.01 -24.77
N ILE A 17 -16.64 -67.84 -23.80
CA ILE A 17 -17.02 -68.90 -22.86
C ILE A 17 -18.54 -69.12 -22.90
N SER A 18 -18.99 -70.38 -22.72
CA SER A 18 -20.40 -70.66 -22.53
C SER A 18 -20.89 -70.15 -21.17
N LYS A 19 -22.03 -69.48 -21.13
CA LYS A 19 -22.74 -69.15 -19.89
C LYS A 19 -23.54 -70.30 -19.31
N LYS A 20 -23.78 -71.37 -20.11
CA LYS A 20 -24.53 -72.58 -19.70
C LYS A 20 -23.53 -73.72 -19.57
N SER A 21 -23.55 -74.42 -18.45
CA SER A 21 -22.62 -75.55 -18.15
C SER A 21 -22.84 -76.80 -19.00
N ASP A 22 -24.02 -76.93 -19.59
CA ASP A 22 -24.49 -78.04 -20.39
C ASP A 22 -24.27 -77.88 -21.89
N VAL A 23 -23.85 -76.72 -22.33
CA VAL A 23 -23.59 -76.43 -23.75
C VAL A 23 -22.11 -76.42 -24.02
N LYS A 24 -21.66 -77.45 -24.80
CA LYS A 24 -20.31 -77.50 -25.35
C LYS A 24 -20.29 -76.93 -26.75
N PHE A 25 -19.37 -76.02 -27.02
CA PHE A 25 -19.14 -75.53 -28.38
C PHE A 25 -17.60 -75.32 -28.57
N ASP A 26 -17.18 -75.43 -29.81
CA ASP A 26 -15.82 -75.14 -30.22
C ASP A 26 -15.81 -73.76 -30.90
N VAL A 27 -14.88 -72.88 -30.46
CA VAL A 27 -14.69 -71.57 -31.06
C VAL A 27 -13.82 -71.71 -32.29
N THR A 28 -14.39 -71.59 -33.47
CA THR A 28 -13.69 -71.70 -34.76
C THR A 28 -12.92 -70.45 -35.13
N SER A 29 -13.43 -69.26 -34.78
CA SER A 29 -12.76 -67.99 -34.97
C SER A 29 -13.36 -66.92 -34.06
N VAL A 30 -12.58 -65.91 -33.73
CA VAL A 30 -12.99 -64.71 -32.99
C VAL A 30 -12.48 -63.48 -33.77
N SER A 31 -13.43 -62.63 -34.20
CA SER A 31 -13.09 -61.42 -34.94
C SER A 31 -13.84 -60.23 -34.32
N PRO A 32 -13.14 -59.20 -33.84
CA PRO A 32 -11.69 -59.11 -33.67
C PRO A 32 -11.18 -60.09 -32.59
N SER A 33 -9.95 -60.58 -32.73
CA SER A 33 -9.34 -61.50 -31.75
C SER A 33 -8.85 -60.79 -30.48
N THR A 34 -8.62 -59.49 -30.58
CA THR A 34 -8.21 -58.62 -29.49
C THR A 34 -9.04 -57.30 -29.46
N MET A 35 -9.16 -56.71 -28.29
CA MET A 35 -9.80 -55.44 -28.08
C MET A 35 -8.84 -54.52 -27.33
N ALA A 36 -8.68 -53.30 -27.83
CA ALA A 36 -7.95 -52.25 -27.12
C ALA A 36 -8.77 -51.76 -25.90
N VAL A 37 -8.17 -51.80 -24.75
CA VAL A 37 -8.77 -51.32 -23.50
C VAL A 37 -7.80 -50.38 -22.83
N MET A 38 -8.26 -49.21 -22.51
CA MET A 38 -7.49 -48.24 -21.73
C MET A 38 -7.64 -48.55 -20.24
N PHE A 39 -6.52 -48.73 -19.57
CA PHE A 39 -6.44 -48.88 -18.12
C PHE A 39 -5.79 -47.64 -17.53
N ASP A 40 -6.31 -47.17 -16.41
CA ASP A 40 -5.72 -46.09 -15.64
C ASP A 40 -5.67 -46.44 -14.15
N LYS A 41 -4.79 -45.76 -13.42
CA LYS A 41 -4.67 -45.91 -11.98
C LYS A 41 -5.61 -44.87 -11.34
N ILE A 42 -6.39 -45.32 -10.36
CA ILE A 42 -7.11 -44.33 -9.51
C ILE A 42 -6.09 -43.72 -8.54
N ASP A 43 -6.08 -42.43 -8.51
CA ASP A 43 -5.24 -41.60 -7.64
C ASP A 43 -6.11 -40.57 -6.90
N THR A 44 -5.58 -40.00 -5.83
CA THR A 44 -6.24 -38.91 -5.06
C THR A 44 -5.24 -37.80 -4.84
N ARG A 45 -5.67 -36.57 -5.11
CA ARG A 45 -4.85 -35.37 -4.96
C ARG A 45 -5.65 -34.25 -4.33
N GLU A 46 -4.95 -33.38 -3.60
CA GLU A 46 -5.50 -32.18 -3.02
C GLU A 46 -5.28 -30.99 -3.95
N PHE A 47 -6.30 -30.14 -4.06
CA PHE A 47 -6.26 -28.89 -4.82
C PHE A 47 -6.78 -27.76 -3.96
N GLU A 48 -6.08 -26.61 -3.99
CA GLU A 48 -6.59 -25.38 -3.43
C GLU A 48 -7.76 -24.87 -4.27
N LEU A 49 -8.79 -24.38 -3.61
CA LEU A 49 -10.00 -23.88 -4.24
C LEU A 49 -9.95 -22.36 -4.39
N SER A 50 -10.16 -21.89 -5.61
CA SER A 50 -10.52 -20.50 -5.88
C SER A 50 -12.05 -20.34 -5.93
N VAL A 51 -12.54 -19.11 -5.82
CA VAL A 51 -13.97 -18.80 -5.95
C VAL A 51 -14.21 -18.05 -7.25
N GLU A 52 -15.20 -18.46 -7.99
CA GLU A 52 -15.69 -17.75 -9.18
C GLU A 52 -17.15 -17.35 -8.97
N ALA A 53 -17.42 -16.04 -8.96
CA ALA A 53 -18.75 -15.48 -8.77
C ALA A 53 -19.05 -14.44 -9.86
N PRO A 54 -19.17 -14.84 -11.14
CA PRO A 54 -19.20 -13.94 -12.30
C PRO A 54 -20.40 -13.00 -12.32
N ASN A 55 -21.49 -13.37 -11.66
CA ASN A 55 -22.75 -12.61 -11.68
C ASN A 55 -23.01 -11.84 -10.37
N ILE A 56 -22.07 -11.91 -9.41
CA ILE A 56 -22.14 -11.13 -8.18
C ILE A 56 -21.43 -9.80 -8.41
N LYS A 57 -22.07 -8.71 -8.03
CA LYS A 57 -21.54 -7.35 -8.17
C LYS A 57 -21.74 -6.56 -6.88
N ALA A 58 -20.88 -5.59 -6.63
CA ALA A 58 -21.13 -4.61 -5.58
C ALA A 58 -22.12 -3.55 -6.10
N VAL A 59 -22.96 -3.04 -5.20
CA VAL A 59 -23.78 -1.84 -5.46
C VAL A 59 -22.87 -0.65 -5.79
N GLU A 60 -23.39 0.29 -6.59
CA GLU A 60 -22.66 1.50 -6.97
C GLU A 60 -22.11 2.23 -5.73
N GLY A 61 -20.83 2.63 -5.79
CA GLY A 61 -20.12 3.25 -4.66
C GLY A 61 -19.46 2.27 -3.69
N LEU A 62 -19.64 0.97 -3.90
CA LEU A 62 -18.96 -0.09 -3.16
C LEU A 62 -17.97 -0.85 -4.05
N TYR A 63 -17.08 -1.61 -3.43
CA TYR A 63 -16.02 -2.36 -4.09
C TYR A 63 -15.97 -3.81 -3.60
N MET A 64 -15.70 -4.71 -4.51
CA MET A 64 -15.37 -6.11 -4.23
C MET A 64 -14.09 -6.50 -4.98
N ASP A 65 -13.34 -7.41 -4.38
CA ASP A 65 -12.14 -7.96 -4.97
C ASP A 65 -12.24 -9.49 -4.97
N ASN A 66 -12.19 -10.10 -6.14
CA ASN A 66 -12.28 -11.56 -6.27
C ASN A 66 -11.16 -12.28 -5.52
N GLY A 67 -10.00 -11.64 -5.33
CA GLY A 67 -8.89 -12.18 -4.55
C GLY A 67 -9.17 -12.30 -3.06
N ASP A 68 -10.20 -11.60 -2.54
CA ASP A 68 -10.60 -11.65 -1.14
C ASP A 68 -11.72 -12.66 -0.86
N PHE A 69 -12.30 -13.28 -1.89
CA PHE A 69 -13.34 -14.27 -1.72
C PHE A 69 -12.77 -15.48 -1.00
N LYS A 70 -13.44 -15.92 0.06
CA LYS A 70 -13.00 -17.06 0.85
C LYS A 70 -13.93 -18.23 0.68
N CYS A 71 -13.36 -19.41 0.52
CA CYS A 71 -14.09 -20.67 0.47
C CYS A 71 -13.74 -21.53 1.68
N THR A 72 -14.73 -22.16 2.28
CA THR A 72 -14.54 -23.11 3.36
C THR A 72 -15.28 -24.42 3.02
N PRO A 73 -14.60 -25.57 2.93
CA PRO A 73 -13.14 -25.74 2.99
C PRO A 73 -12.42 -25.06 1.80
N ASN A 74 -11.18 -24.63 1.99
CA ASN A 74 -10.36 -24.00 0.95
C ASN A 74 -9.51 -24.99 0.14
N VAL A 75 -9.57 -26.29 0.50
CA VAL A 75 -8.90 -27.41 -0.19
C VAL A 75 -9.90 -28.51 -0.42
N ILE A 76 -9.79 -29.18 -1.57
CA ILE A 76 -10.61 -30.31 -1.96
C ILE A 76 -9.74 -31.50 -2.35
N GLU A 77 -10.13 -32.70 -1.88
CA GLU A 77 -9.56 -33.94 -2.39
C GLU A 77 -10.32 -34.40 -3.63
N VAL A 78 -9.57 -34.66 -4.69
CA VAL A 78 -10.09 -35.08 -6.00
C VAL A 78 -9.55 -36.48 -6.28
N SER A 79 -10.45 -37.48 -6.43
CA SER A 79 -10.11 -38.83 -6.74
C SER A 79 -10.59 -39.22 -8.14
N GLY A 80 -9.73 -39.84 -8.94
CA GLY A 80 -10.05 -40.22 -10.30
C GLY A 80 -8.89 -40.86 -11.05
N PRO A 81 -9.03 -41.06 -12.38
CA PRO A 81 -7.94 -41.57 -13.22
C PRO A 81 -6.72 -40.62 -13.17
N SER A 82 -5.53 -41.19 -12.93
CA SER A 82 -4.30 -40.38 -12.76
C SER A 82 -3.99 -39.54 -13.98
N THR A 83 -4.25 -40.03 -15.18
CA THR A 83 -4.09 -39.26 -16.45
C THR A 83 -5.06 -38.11 -16.58
N GLN A 84 -6.19 -38.14 -15.88
CA GLN A 84 -7.15 -37.05 -15.81
C GLN A 84 -6.73 -36.01 -14.78
N LEU A 85 -6.27 -36.48 -13.58
CA LEU A 85 -5.78 -35.62 -12.52
C LEU A 85 -4.51 -34.84 -12.93
N ASP A 86 -3.65 -35.43 -13.77
CA ASP A 86 -2.45 -34.79 -14.32
C ASP A 86 -2.74 -33.57 -15.20
N LYS A 87 -3.97 -33.42 -15.67
CA LYS A 87 -4.39 -32.28 -16.50
C LYS A 87 -4.91 -31.10 -15.68
N ILE A 88 -5.25 -31.34 -14.41
CA ILE A 88 -5.85 -30.32 -13.56
C ILE A 88 -4.76 -29.32 -13.17
N ASP A 89 -4.99 -28.06 -13.50
CA ASP A 89 -4.16 -26.91 -13.13
C ASP A 89 -4.83 -26.09 -12.03
N LYS A 90 -6.16 -25.90 -12.09
CA LYS A 90 -6.95 -25.07 -11.17
C LYS A 90 -8.25 -25.78 -10.79
N ALA A 91 -8.64 -25.63 -9.52
CA ALA A 91 -9.97 -25.99 -9.03
C ALA A 91 -10.71 -24.74 -8.53
N ALA A 92 -11.98 -24.62 -8.86
CA ALA A 92 -12.79 -23.48 -8.46
C ALA A 92 -14.17 -23.93 -7.98
N VAL A 93 -14.71 -23.22 -6.99
CA VAL A 93 -16.13 -23.30 -6.59
C VAL A 93 -16.88 -22.15 -7.24
N ILE A 94 -18.00 -22.48 -7.88
CA ILE A 94 -18.79 -21.51 -8.64
C ILE A 94 -19.98 -21.03 -7.81
N VAL A 95 -20.20 -19.70 -7.78
CA VAL A 95 -21.44 -19.08 -7.29
C VAL A 95 -22.23 -18.58 -8.48
N ASN A 96 -23.29 -19.31 -8.82
CA ASN A 96 -24.14 -19.01 -10.00
C ASN A 96 -25.25 -17.96 -9.75
N ASN A 97 -25.35 -17.49 -8.49
CA ASN A 97 -26.33 -16.46 -8.13
C ASN A 97 -26.08 -15.19 -8.92
N GLU A 98 -27.15 -14.49 -9.29
CA GLU A 98 -27.10 -13.12 -9.83
C GLU A 98 -27.63 -12.19 -8.76
N GLN A 99 -26.73 -11.35 -8.19
CA GLN A 99 -27.08 -10.47 -7.08
C GLN A 99 -26.12 -9.27 -7.00
N GLU A 100 -26.68 -8.11 -6.62
CA GLU A 100 -25.92 -6.95 -6.20
C GLU A 100 -25.83 -6.94 -4.67
N LEU A 101 -24.63 -6.75 -4.14
CA LEU A 101 -24.34 -6.77 -2.71
C LEU A 101 -24.05 -5.35 -2.20
N ASP A 102 -24.76 -4.97 -1.14
CA ASP A 102 -24.53 -3.73 -0.37
C ASP A 102 -23.76 -3.96 0.92
N THR A 103 -23.56 -5.21 1.28
CA THR A 103 -22.82 -5.66 2.46
C THR A 103 -22.19 -7.02 2.20
N ALA A 104 -21.23 -7.41 3.02
CA ALA A 104 -20.63 -8.75 2.96
C ALA A 104 -21.72 -9.83 3.04
N TYR A 105 -21.57 -10.86 2.21
CA TYR A 105 -22.56 -11.93 2.12
C TYR A 105 -21.90 -13.31 2.04
N THR A 106 -22.57 -14.29 2.62
CA THR A 106 -22.15 -15.69 2.62
C THR A 106 -23.06 -16.51 1.70
N PHE A 107 -22.47 -17.14 0.70
CA PHE A 107 -23.15 -18.07 -0.19
C PHE A 107 -22.84 -19.52 0.16
N HIS A 108 -23.71 -20.43 -0.25
CA HIS A 108 -23.46 -21.87 -0.26
C HIS A 108 -23.43 -22.37 -1.70
N SER A 109 -22.48 -23.22 -2.01
CA SER A 109 -22.37 -23.83 -3.33
C SER A 109 -21.96 -25.29 -3.21
N SER A 110 -22.38 -26.08 -4.20
CA SER A 110 -21.95 -27.48 -4.37
C SER A 110 -21.26 -27.71 -5.71
N GLU A 111 -21.07 -26.65 -6.50
CA GLU A 111 -20.52 -26.76 -7.84
C GLU A 111 -19.01 -26.52 -7.85
N VAL A 112 -18.26 -27.59 -8.17
CA VAL A 112 -16.82 -27.55 -8.37
C VAL A 112 -16.52 -27.68 -9.86
N VAL A 113 -15.68 -26.81 -10.38
CA VAL A 113 -15.16 -26.87 -11.73
C VAL A 113 -13.65 -27.01 -11.70
N LEU A 114 -13.14 -27.94 -12.51
CA LEU A 114 -11.72 -28.16 -12.69
C LEU A 114 -11.29 -27.62 -14.05
N TYR A 115 -10.14 -26.98 -14.10
CA TYR A 115 -9.58 -26.38 -15.32
C TYR A 115 -8.21 -26.96 -15.63
N ASP A 116 -7.92 -27.07 -16.92
CA ASP A 116 -6.59 -27.37 -17.42
C ASP A 116 -5.75 -26.07 -17.55
N LYS A 117 -4.47 -26.21 -17.94
CA LYS A 117 -3.53 -25.10 -18.17
C LYS A 117 -3.97 -24.09 -19.23
N ASN A 118 -4.95 -24.43 -20.06
CA ASN A 118 -5.53 -23.54 -21.06
C ASN A 118 -6.87 -22.94 -20.60
N GLU A 119 -7.18 -23.02 -19.31
CA GLU A 119 -8.44 -22.59 -18.71
C GLU A 119 -9.68 -23.31 -19.31
N SER A 120 -9.49 -24.50 -19.89
CA SER A 120 -10.59 -25.30 -20.41
C SER A 120 -11.13 -26.21 -19.31
N LYS A 121 -12.47 -26.31 -19.24
CA LYS A 121 -13.14 -27.17 -18.23
C LYS A 121 -12.84 -28.63 -18.49
N ILE A 122 -12.49 -29.36 -17.44
CA ILE A 122 -12.24 -30.79 -17.45
C ILE A 122 -13.55 -31.53 -17.15
N ASP A 123 -13.86 -32.58 -17.93
CA ASP A 123 -15.00 -33.45 -17.66
C ASP A 123 -14.80 -34.24 -16.35
N THR A 124 -15.73 -34.11 -15.43
CA THR A 124 -15.67 -34.68 -14.08
C THR A 124 -16.39 -36.05 -13.97
N LYS A 125 -16.83 -36.62 -15.08
CA LYS A 125 -17.63 -37.87 -15.09
C LYS A 125 -17.02 -39.03 -14.33
N ASN A 126 -15.68 -39.17 -14.32
CA ASN A 126 -14.96 -40.21 -13.63
C ASN A 126 -14.16 -39.66 -12.41
N ILE A 127 -14.52 -38.49 -11.96
CA ILE A 127 -13.87 -37.83 -10.81
C ILE A 127 -14.88 -37.80 -9.66
N THR A 128 -14.38 -38.00 -8.46
CA THR A 128 -15.15 -37.84 -7.22
C THR A 128 -14.46 -36.87 -6.30
N PHE A 129 -15.25 -36.15 -5.54
CA PHE A 129 -14.79 -35.16 -4.57
C PHE A 129 -15.08 -35.66 -3.16
N ASN A 130 -14.25 -35.32 -2.18
CA ASN A 130 -14.46 -35.65 -0.76
C ASN A 130 -15.61 -34.86 -0.14
N THR A 131 -15.95 -33.68 -0.69
CA THR A 131 -17.09 -32.84 -0.28
C THR A 131 -17.73 -32.17 -1.48
N ASN A 132 -18.98 -31.77 -1.32
CA ASN A 132 -19.73 -30.97 -2.25
C ASN A 132 -20.51 -29.83 -1.52
N ASP A 133 -20.09 -29.50 -0.32
CA ASP A 133 -20.69 -28.43 0.48
C ASP A 133 -19.64 -27.40 0.82
N PHE A 134 -19.80 -26.20 0.26
CA PHE A 134 -18.87 -25.09 0.37
C PHE A 134 -19.59 -23.85 0.84
N THR A 135 -18.99 -23.18 1.81
CA THR A 135 -19.39 -21.85 2.27
C THR A 135 -18.45 -20.82 1.67
N ILE A 136 -19.03 -19.82 0.99
CA ILE A 136 -18.27 -18.79 0.27
C ILE A 136 -18.59 -17.44 0.89
N ASP A 137 -17.59 -16.80 1.49
CA ASP A 137 -17.69 -15.46 2.06
C ASP A 137 -17.18 -14.44 1.06
N ILE A 138 -18.06 -13.53 0.64
CA ILE A 138 -17.77 -12.43 -0.28
C ILE A 138 -17.80 -11.12 0.50
N PRO A 139 -16.64 -10.50 0.76
CA PRO A 139 -16.56 -9.21 1.42
C PRO A 139 -16.95 -8.08 0.46
N VAL A 140 -17.62 -7.07 1.00
CA VAL A 140 -17.94 -5.83 0.30
C VAL A 140 -17.31 -4.68 1.08
N TYR A 141 -16.66 -3.78 0.37
CA TYR A 141 -15.90 -2.66 0.91
C TYR A 141 -16.56 -1.35 0.54
N MET A 142 -16.59 -0.41 1.49
CA MET A 142 -16.83 0.98 1.15
C MET A 142 -15.64 1.50 0.34
N GLN A 143 -15.90 2.18 -0.78
CA GLN A 143 -14.86 2.89 -1.51
C GLN A 143 -15.07 4.40 -1.43
N LYS A 144 -13.98 5.14 -1.39
CA LYS A 144 -14.03 6.60 -1.33
C LYS A 144 -12.83 7.21 -2.04
N LYS A 145 -13.10 8.31 -2.73
CA LYS A 145 -12.08 9.21 -3.25
C LYS A 145 -11.69 10.20 -2.16
N LEU A 146 -10.41 10.24 -1.80
CA LEU A 146 -9.86 11.12 -0.78
C LEU A 146 -8.92 12.14 -1.42
N ASP A 147 -8.95 13.38 -0.92
CA ASP A 147 -7.98 14.40 -1.29
C ASP A 147 -6.66 14.12 -0.56
N LEU A 148 -5.54 14.31 -1.25
CA LEU A 148 -4.22 14.21 -0.62
C LEU A 148 -3.88 15.55 0.05
N SER A 149 -3.24 15.46 1.21
CA SER A 149 -2.79 16.61 1.99
C SER A 149 -1.41 16.37 2.59
N TYR A 150 -0.74 17.42 2.99
CA TYR A 150 0.53 17.40 3.72
C TYR A 150 0.48 18.38 4.90
N ASP A 151 1.30 18.14 5.91
CA ASP A 151 1.46 19.08 7.03
C ASP A 151 2.66 19.97 6.80
N LEU A 152 2.43 21.28 6.70
CA LEU A 152 3.53 22.24 6.72
C LEU A 152 4.03 22.41 8.15
N ARG A 153 5.34 22.18 8.38
CA ARG A 153 5.97 22.26 9.69
C ARG A 153 6.95 23.43 9.77
N TYR A 154 7.15 23.93 10.98
CA TYR A 154 8.10 25.00 11.30
C TYR A 154 7.86 26.31 10.55
N ALA A 155 6.64 26.55 10.09
CA ALA A 155 6.25 27.84 9.59
C ALA A 155 6.14 28.85 10.78
N PRO A 156 6.61 30.10 10.61
CA PRO A 156 6.35 31.16 11.58
C PRO A 156 4.84 31.36 11.80
N ALA A 157 4.47 31.84 13.00
CA ALA A 157 3.05 31.95 13.35
C ALA A 157 2.23 32.91 12.45
N ASN A 158 2.92 33.87 11.83
CA ASN A 158 2.32 34.83 10.89
C ASN A 158 2.42 34.37 9.43
N PHE A 159 3.01 33.23 9.11
CA PHE A 159 3.18 32.76 7.74
C PHE A 159 1.84 32.34 7.14
N ASP A 160 1.50 32.89 5.99
CA ASP A 160 0.32 32.53 5.21
C ASP A 160 0.58 31.25 4.39
N ALA A 161 0.24 30.10 4.99
CA ALA A 161 0.45 28.79 4.36
C ALA A 161 -0.37 28.62 3.07
N ASP A 162 -1.49 29.32 2.92
CA ASP A 162 -2.36 29.24 1.73
C ASP A 162 -1.73 29.97 0.53
N SER A 163 -0.78 30.86 0.76
CA SER A 163 -0.02 31.53 -0.30
C SER A 163 1.06 30.67 -0.92
N LEU A 164 1.45 29.56 -0.26
CA LEU A 164 2.50 28.68 -0.72
C LEU A 164 2.00 27.75 -1.81
N SER A 165 2.48 27.96 -3.04
CA SER A 165 2.08 27.17 -4.20
C SER A 165 2.93 25.91 -4.32
N LEU A 166 2.52 24.83 -3.65
CA LEU A 166 3.08 23.49 -3.82
C LEU A 166 2.17 22.66 -4.73
N GLU A 167 2.74 22.15 -5.82
CA GLU A 167 2.05 21.30 -6.78
C GLU A 167 2.33 19.83 -6.50
N MET A 168 1.26 19.04 -6.41
CA MET A 168 1.35 17.59 -6.35
C MET A 168 1.08 16.98 -7.73
N ASN A 169 1.85 15.95 -8.10
CA ASN A 169 1.60 15.20 -9.35
C ASN A 169 0.27 14.46 -9.33
N VAL A 170 -0.27 14.17 -8.15
CA VAL A 170 -1.57 13.56 -7.91
C VAL A 170 -2.21 14.21 -6.70
N ASN A 171 -3.46 14.65 -6.81
CA ASN A 171 -4.17 15.34 -5.74
C ASN A 171 -5.18 14.47 -5.00
N THR A 172 -5.51 13.29 -5.53
CA THR A 172 -6.53 12.41 -4.96
C THR A 172 -6.16 10.95 -5.09
N ILE A 173 -6.65 10.12 -4.18
CA ILE A 173 -6.58 8.67 -4.26
C ILE A 173 -7.96 8.03 -4.06
N ASN A 174 -8.17 6.86 -4.67
CA ASN A 174 -9.31 6.01 -4.36
C ASN A 174 -8.86 4.91 -3.41
N VAL A 175 -9.56 4.76 -2.31
CA VAL A 175 -9.31 3.72 -1.32
C VAL A 175 -10.58 2.93 -1.05
N ALA A 176 -10.43 1.65 -0.68
CA ALA A 176 -11.53 0.84 -0.18
C ALA A 176 -11.19 0.27 1.20
N SER A 177 -12.20 0.11 2.05
CA SER A 177 -12.05 -0.46 3.38
C SER A 177 -13.34 -1.16 3.83
N PRO A 178 -13.24 -2.26 4.60
CA PRO A 178 -14.39 -2.83 5.28
C PRO A 178 -14.87 -1.96 6.44
N ASN A 179 -14.06 -0.97 6.85
CA ASN A 179 -14.33 -0.12 8.01
C ASN A 179 -15.18 1.09 7.62
N THR A 180 -16.33 1.26 8.30
CA THR A 180 -17.21 2.42 8.14
C THR A 180 -16.57 3.75 8.53
N GLU A 181 -15.42 3.73 9.24
CA GLU A 181 -14.67 4.96 9.55
C GLU A 181 -14.17 5.70 8.31
N LEU A 182 -14.00 5.00 7.16
CA LEU A 182 -13.66 5.62 5.89
C LEU A 182 -14.66 6.72 5.50
N GLU A 183 -15.94 6.58 5.89
CA GLU A 183 -16.96 7.59 5.63
C GLU A 183 -16.59 8.95 6.20
N LYS A 184 -15.91 8.99 7.36
CA LYS A 184 -15.52 10.20 8.08
C LYS A 184 -14.21 10.82 7.58
N ILE A 185 -13.42 10.06 6.84
CA ILE A 185 -12.13 10.51 6.31
C ILE A 185 -12.38 11.21 4.96
N ASN A 186 -11.92 12.45 4.79
CA ASN A 186 -12.03 13.19 3.53
C ASN A 186 -10.67 13.44 2.88
N THR A 187 -9.62 13.44 3.70
CA THR A 187 -8.24 13.72 3.26
C THR A 187 -7.31 12.59 3.71
N TRP A 188 -6.28 12.34 2.93
CA TRP A 188 -5.20 11.43 3.26
C TRP A 188 -3.89 12.20 3.35
N ASN A 189 -3.28 12.20 4.53
CA ASN A 189 -2.02 12.90 4.75
C ASN A 189 -0.85 12.06 4.22
N ILE A 190 -0.04 12.64 3.32
CA ILE A 190 1.14 12.00 2.73
C ILE A 190 2.42 12.20 3.55
N GLY A 191 2.38 13.06 4.57
CA GLY A 191 3.52 13.36 5.41
C GLY A 191 3.67 14.84 5.75
N SER A 192 4.85 15.21 6.23
CA SER A 192 5.14 16.59 6.62
C SER A 192 6.30 17.18 5.83
N ILE A 193 6.20 18.49 5.58
CA ILE A 193 7.18 19.30 4.87
C ILE A 193 7.61 20.44 5.80
N PRO A 194 8.86 20.45 6.28
CA PRO A 194 9.41 21.64 6.95
C PRO A 194 9.49 22.81 5.99
N LEU A 195 9.01 23.98 6.37
CA LEU A 195 9.02 25.15 5.51
C LEU A 195 10.46 25.52 5.06
N TYR A 196 11.43 25.36 5.94
CA TYR A 196 12.84 25.63 5.64
C TYR A 196 13.46 24.64 4.64
N ASP A 197 12.86 23.46 4.41
CA ASP A 197 13.30 22.50 3.38
C ASP A 197 12.88 22.93 1.97
N ILE A 198 11.94 23.87 1.86
CA ILE A 198 11.40 24.33 0.59
C ILE A 198 12.34 25.39 0.00
N ASP A 199 13.24 24.96 -0.86
CA ASP A 199 14.11 25.82 -1.65
C ASP A 199 13.59 26.02 -3.08
N TRP A 200 14.36 26.74 -3.90
CA TRP A 200 13.97 27.07 -5.28
C TRP A 200 13.72 25.86 -6.17
N ASP A 201 14.48 24.79 -5.95
CA ASP A 201 14.39 23.53 -6.71
C ASP A 201 13.64 22.44 -5.93
N PHE A 202 12.80 22.82 -4.96
CA PHE A 202 12.11 21.86 -4.11
C PHE A 202 11.30 20.88 -4.94
N ASN A 203 11.64 19.62 -4.81
CA ASN A 203 11.00 18.47 -5.45
C ASN A 203 11.17 17.24 -4.58
N LYS A 204 10.16 16.86 -3.82
CA LYS A 204 10.21 15.78 -2.84
C LYS A 204 9.15 14.73 -3.12
N SER A 205 9.57 13.49 -3.09
CA SER A 205 8.66 12.34 -3.23
C SER A 205 8.34 11.75 -1.86
N PHE A 206 7.06 11.42 -1.67
CA PHE A 206 6.53 10.78 -0.49
C PHE A 206 6.00 9.42 -0.88
N GLU A 207 6.36 8.39 -0.13
CA GLU A 207 5.71 7.08 -0.25
C GLU A 207 4.31 7.16 0.36
N LEU A 208 3.34 6.64 -0.37
CA LEU A 208 1.95 6.62 0.07
C LEU A 208 1.72 5.37 0.92
N GLU A 209 1.87 5.51 2.22
CA GLU A 209 1.64 4.44 3.17
C GLU A 209 0.14 4.22 3.39
N ILE A 210 -0.36 3.10 2.89
CA ILE A 210 -1.76 2.67 3.08
C ILE A 210 -1.78 1.52 4.08
N PRO A 211 -2.44 1.64 5.24
CA PRO A 211 -2.56 0.56 6.22
C PRO A 211 -3.25 -0.67 5.65
N GLU A 212 -2.94 -1.85 6.18
CA GLU A 212 -3.45 -3.14 5.68
C GLU A 212 -4.99 -3.27 5.65
N ASN A 213 -5.69 -2.50 6.48
CA ASN A 213 -7.15 -2.46 6.49
C ASN A 213 -7.76 -1.57 5.40
N TYR A 214 -6.92 -0.96 4.55
CA TYR A 214 -7.33 -0.19 3.38
C TYR A 214 -6.71 -0.77 2.11
N LYS A 215 -7.45 -0.74 1.03
CA LYS A 215 -6.96 -1.11 -0.31
C LYS A 215 -6.74 0.15 -1.14
N ASN A 216 -5.59 0.27 -1.74
CA ASN A 216 -5.28 1.33 -2.69
C ASN A 216 -5.81 0.96 -4.09
N LEU A 217 -6.94 1.55 -4.47
CA LEU A 217 -7.56 1.29 -5.78
C LEU A 217 -6.96 2.13 -6.92
N SER A 218 -6.16 3.15 -6.58
CA SER A 218 -5.51 4.01 -7.59
C SER A 218 -4.19 3.46 -8.08
N ASN A 219 -3.62 2.43 -7.43
CA ASN A 219 -2.28 1.89 -7.70
C ASN A 219 -1.15 2.93 -7.67
N ILE A 220 -1.34 4.02 -6.88
CA ILE A 220 -0.36 5.07 -6.70
C ILE A 220 0.43 4.75 -5.43
N SER A 221 1.73 4.55 -5.55
CA SER A 221 2.62 4.27 -4.42
C SER A 221 3.44 5.47 -3.98
N THR A 222 3.53 6.51 -4.83
CA THR A 222 4.39 7.67 -4.58
C THR A 222 3.70 8.94 -5.05
N VAL A 223 3.78 9.99 -4.23
CA VAL A 223 3.32 11.34 -4.53
C VAL A 223 4.51 12.28 -4.52
N THR A 224 4.68 13.06 -5.59
CA THR A 224 5.76 14.06 -5.70
C THR A 224 5.16 15.44 -5.51
N VAL A 225 5.79 16.22 -4.62
CA VAL A 225 5.44 17.60 -4.32
C VAL A 225 6.57 18.50 -4.76
N LYS A 226 6.28 19.54 -5.53
CA LYS A 226 7.25 20.53 -6.02
C LYS A 226 6.78 21.94 -5.77
N LEU A 227 7.72 22.87 -5.61
CA LEU A 227 7.42 24.29 -5.55
C LEU A 227 7.09 24.81 -6.95
N ASN A 228 5.98 25.51 -7.09
CA ASN A 228 5.74 26.38 -8.24
C ASN A 228 6.38 27.75 -7.95
N THR A 229 7.34 28.12 -8.80
CA THR A 229 8.12 29.37 -8.62
C THR A 229 7.58 30.57 -9.37
N ASP A 230 6.42 30.44 -10.02
CA ASP A 230 5.80 31.53 -10.76
C ASP A 230 5.43 32.70 -9.81
N GLY A 231 5.95 33.89 -10.09
CA GLY A 231 5.73 35.11 -9.26
C GLY A 231 6.55 35.16 -7.97
N LEU A 232 7.46 34.19 -7.77
CA LEU A 232 8.40 34.16 -6.65
C LEU A 232 9.78 34.68 -7.08
N ALA A 233 10.51 35.23 -6.11
CA ALA A 233 11.92 35.55 -6.22
C ALA A 233 12.72 34.94 -5.07
N LYS A 234 14.01 34.78 -5.29
CA LYS A 234 14.98 34.29 -4.30
C LYS A 234 16.06 35.35 -4.11
N LYS A 235 16.43 35.60 -2.84
CA LYS A 235 17.48 36.59 -2.48
C LYS A 235 18.33 36.02 -1.37
N THR A 236 19.65 36.15 -1.47
CA THR A 236 20.56 35.86 -0.37
C THR A 236 20.68 37.11 0.53
N VAL A 237 20.49 36.91 1.82
CA VAL A 237 20.56 37.99 2.84
C VAL A 237 21.63 37.65 3.87
N THR A 238 22.14 38.75 4.52
CA THR A 238 23.06 38.61 5.66
C THR A 238 22.45 39.37 6.83
N VAL A 239 22.25 38.69 7.97
CA VAL A 239 21.70 39.28 9.19
C VAL A 239 22.74 39.24 10.28
N ASN A 240 23.06 40.40 10.84
CA ASN A 240 24.09 40.54 11.89
C ASN A 240 23.47 40.65 13.28
N ASP A 241 22.24 41.08 13.39
CA ASP A 241 21.53 41.20 14.68
C ASP A 241 20.77 39.92 15.00
N ILE A 242 21.29 39.17 15.97
CA ILE A 242 20.74 37.89 16.42
C ILE A 242 20.41 37.98 17.90
N SER A 243 19.15 37.85 18.24
CA SER A 243 18.65 37.93 19.61
C SER A 243 18.75 36.57 20.32
N ILE A 244 19.22 36.56 21.55
CA ILE A 244 19.18 35.39 22.43
C ILE A 244 18.00 35.53 23.38
N LEU A 245 17.11 34.52 23.34
CA LEU A 245 15.95 34.42 24.21
C LEU A 245 16.17 33.36 25.29
N ASN A 246 15.58 33.60 26.48
CA ASN A 246 15.58 32.66 27.60
C ASN A 246 16.99 32.20 28.01
N ALA A 247 17.98 33.10 27.97
CA ALA A 247 19.31 32.80 28.49
C ALA A 247 19.26 32.47 29.99
N PRO A 248 19.94 31.43 30.46
CA PRO A 248 20.02 31.14 31.90
C PRO A 248 20.68 32.29 32.68
N THR A 249 20.14 32.62 33.83
CA THR A 249 20.57 33.77 34.64
C THR A 249 22.01 33.64 35.24
N ASN A 250 22.53 32.43 35.25
CA ASN A 250 23.88 32.12 35.75
C ASN A 250 24.96 32.09 34.65
N TYR A 251 24.59 32.40 33.40
CA TYR A 251 25.49 32.47 32.25
C TYR A 251 25.32 33.79 31.51
N ASN A 252 26.45 34.36 31.08
CA ASN A 252 26.47 35.38 30.04
C ASN A 252 26.56 34.67 28.68
N CYS A 253 25.49 34.75 27.87
CA CYS A 253 25.41 34.07 26.57
C CYS A 253 25.57 35.13 25.48
N THR A 254 26.51 34.92 24.57
CA THR A 254 26.74 35.80 23.41
C THR A 254 26.79 35.01 22.11
N VAL A 255 26.35 35.64 21.01
CA VAL A 255 26.46 35.07 19.67
C VAL A 255 27.90 35.25 19.19
N ASN A 256 28.55 34.14 18.87
CA ASN A 256 29.92 34.10 18.37
C ASN A 256 29.93 33.75 16.84
N SER A 257 29.06 34.41 16.07
CA SER A 257 28.98 34.25 14.63
C SER A 257 29.06 35.61 13.94
N TYR A 258 29.84 35.69 12.87
CA TYR A 258 29.95 36.89 12.01
C TYR A 258 28.88 36.83 10.94
N GLY A 259 27.70 37.40 11.21
CA GLY A 259 26.59 37.45 10.27
C GLY A 259 26.03 36.06 9.89
N LEU A 260 24.75 35.93 9.84
CA LEU A 260 24.08 34.72 9.36
C LEU A 260 23.68 34.95 7.90
N VAL A 261 24.19 34.12 6.99
CA VAL A 261 23.93 34.23 5.55
C VAL A 261 23.01 33.08 5.14
N PHE A 262 21.87 33.44 4.55
CA PHE A 262 20.88 32.46 4.08
C PHE A 262 20.05 33.02 2.95
N ASP A 263 19.38 32.13 2.23
CA ASP A 263 18.46 32.49 1.17
C ASP A 263 17.04 32.68 1.72
N ILE A 264 16.33 33.63 1.15
CA ILE A 264 14.90 33.87 1.37
C ILE A 264 14.16 33.73 0.06
N ILE A 265 12.94 33.22 0.12
CA ILE A 265 12.03 33.11 -1.02
C ILE A 265 10.69 33.72 -0.63
N GLY A 266 10.03 34.36 -1.60
CA GLY A 266 8.73 34.97 -1.44
C GLY A 266 8.28 35.65 -2.72
N PRO A 267 7.12 36.38 -2.71
CA PRO A 267 6.68 37.18 -3.84
C PRO A 267 7.76 38.17 -4.32
N GLU A 268 7.88 38.34 -5.65
CA GLU A 268 8.90 39.21 -6.26
C GLU A 268 8.88 40.62 -5.67
N GLU A 269 7.69 41.21 -5.42
CA GLU A 269 7.52 42.52 -4.84
C GLU A 269 8.06 42.60 -3.41
N ASP A 270 7.77 41.62 -2.58
CA ASP A 270 8.24 41.56 -1.19
C ASP A 270 9.75 41.40 -1.13
N ILE A 271 10.30 40.45 -1.93
CA ILE A 271 11.75 40.17 -1.98
C ILE A 271 12.56 41.39 -2.47
N ALA A 272 11.98 42.23 -3.35
CA ALA A 272 12.63 43.45 -3.84
C ALA A 272 12.79 44.48 -2.72
N GLU A 273 11.78 44.59 -1.82
CA GLU A 273 11.74 45.64 -0.79
C GLU A 273 12.42 45.21 0.53
N ILE A 274 12.41 43.90 0.85
CA ILE A 274 12.90 43.39 2.14
C ILE A 274 14.38 43.69 2.35
N THR A 275 14.69 44.18 3.54
CA THR A 275 16.05 44.50 4.01
C THR A 275 16.40 43.72 5.28
N GLU A 276 17.67 43.76 5.74
CA GLU A 276 18.11 43.10 6.99
C GLU A 276 17.23 43.51 8.21
N LYS A 277 16.74 44.72 8.24
CA LYS A 277 15.94 45.28 9.35
C LYS A 277 14.53 44.67 9.46
N ASP A 278 14.07 44.07 8.39
CA ASP A 278 12.76 43.44 8.30
C ASP A 278 12.79 41.97 8.73
N ILE A 279 14.01 41.43 9.03
CA ILE A 279 14.27 40.03 9.37
C ILE A 279 14.64 39.95 10.84
N LEU A 280 13.86 39.23 11.61
CA LEU A 280 14.16 38.91 12.99
C LEU A 280 14.76 37.51 13.10
N VAL A 281 15.97 37.47 13.67
CA VAL A 281 16.66 36.21 13.97
C VAL A 281 16.79 36.05 15.47
N SER A 282 16.34 34.93 16.01
CA SER A 282 16.43 34.66 17.44
C SER A 282 16.83 33.20 17.71
N VAL A 283 17.50 33.03 18.86
CA VAL A 283 17.85 31.70 19.40
C VAL A 283 17.19 31.55 20.75
N ASP A 284 16.37 30.54 20.93
CA ASP A 284 15.74 30.25 22.23
C ASP A 284 16.52 29.18 22.96
N LEU A 285 17.22 29.61 24.03
CA LEU A 285 18.06 28.75 24.85
C LEU A 285 17.30 27.88 25.85
N LEU A 286 15.97 28.03 25.96
CA LEU A 286 15.14 27.15 26.81
C LEU A 286 15.23 25.66 26.39
N LYS A 287 15.49 25.42 25.13
CA LYS A 287 15.61 24.07 24.56
C LYS A 287 16.95 23.41 24.75
N TYR A 288 17.93 24.14 25.33
CA TYR A 288 19.31 23.69 25.44
C TYR A 288 19.75 23.61 26.91
N THR A 289 20.59 22.62 27.23
CA THR A 289 21.31 22.60 28.50
C THR A 289 22.59 23.40 28.34
N VAL A 290 22.58 24.64 28.84
CA VAL A 290 23.70 25.55 28.73
C VAL A 290 24.79 25.15 29.74
N GLN A 291 26.01 24.98 29.25
CA GLN A 291 27.22 24.71 30.02
C GLN A 291 28.31 25.73 29.63
N SER A 292 29.33 25.90 30.45
CA SER A 292 30.46 26.79 30.15
C SER A 292 31.26 26.24 28.95
N SER A 293 30.83 26.60 27.75
CA SER A 293 31.49 26.24 26.48
C SER A 293 30.78 26.89 25.29
N ASN A 294 31.42 26.81 24.13
CA ASN A 294 30.79 27.13 22.86
C ASN A 294 29.89 25.98 22.43
N PHE A 295 28.67 26.27 21.98
CA PHE A 295 27.75 25.29 21.42
C PHE A 295 26.99 25.89 20.25
N THR A 296 26.37 25.06 19.44
CA THR A 296 25.56 25.47 18.29
C THR A 296 24.08 25.33 18.62
N ALA A 297 23.31 26.35 18.32
CA ALA A 297 21.87 26.36 18.54
C ALA A 297 21.13 26.74 17.23
N ASP A 298 19.93 26.22 17.09
CA ASP A 298 19.08 26.49 15.94
C ASP A 298 18.52 27.91 16.04
N ALA A 299 18.60 28.64 14.93
CA ALA A 299 18.05 29.99 14.83
C ALA A 299 16.62 29.94 14.27
N THR A 300 15.73 30.68 14.90
CA THR A 300 14.37 30.94 14.39
C THR A 300 14.40 32.25 13.63
N ILE A 301 13.93 32.19 12.36
CA ILE A 301 13.85 33.36 11.48
C ILE A 301 12.37 33.69 11.27
N SER A 302 12.05 34.99 11.37
CA SER A 302 10.70 35.48 11.13
C SER A 302 10.71 36.82 10.40
N PHE A 303 9.63 37.07 9.69
CA PHE A 303 9.41 38.25 8.85
C PHE A 303 8.11 38.94 9.29
N PRO A 304 8.11 39.81 10.32
CA PRO A 304 6.90 40.33 10.93
C PRO A 304 5.95 41.05 9.97
N ASN A 305 6.50 41.69 8.94
CA ASN A 305 5.76 42.49 7.95
C ASN A 305 5.51 41.74 6.63
N TYR A 306 6.02 40.50 6.47
CA TYR A 306 5.97 39.71 5.24
C TYR A 306 5.52 38.31 5.57
N ASP A 307 4.24 38.06 5.44
CA ASP A 307 3.61 36.79 5.80
C ASP A 307 3.74 35.69 4.74
N LYS A 308 4.33 36.01 3.57
CA LYS A 308 4.53 35.09 2.44
C LYS A 308 6.01 34.81 2.14
N VAL A 309 6.91 35.30 3.00
CA VAL A 309 8.35 35.14 2.85
C VAL A 309 8.85 34.09 3.84
N TRP A 310 9.75 33.22 3.38
CA TRP A 310 10.38 32.22 4.25
C TRP A 310 11.89 32.13 4.02
N ALA A 311 12.59 31.66 5.02
CA ALA A 311 14.03 31.37 4.96
C ALA A 311 14.28 29.92 4.56
N VAL A 312 15.28 29.70 3.68
CA VAL A 312 15.67 28.39 3.20
C VAL A 312 16.77 27.81 4.08
N GLY A 313 16.60 26.54 4.46
CA GLY A 313 17.54 25.78 5.28
C GLY A 313 17.40 26.04 6.77
N LEU A 314 17.74 25.03 7.57
CA LEU A 314 17.81 25.15 9.01
C LEU A 314 19.06 25.93 9.38
N GLN A 315 18.89 27.15 9.89
CA GLN A 315 19.98 28.03 10.27
C GLN A 315 20.48 27.72 11.68
N LYS A 316 21.79 27.77 11.87
CA LYS A 316 22.45 27.51 13.16
C LYS A 316 23.46 28.60 13.48
N VAL A 317 23.51 28.98 14.76
CA VAL A 317 24.46 29.97 15.24
C VAL A 317 25.31 29.38 16.36
N SER A 318 26.56 29.85 16.47
CA SER A 318 27.45 29.52 17.56
C SER A 318 27.18 30.44 18.74
N ILE A 319 26.91 29.88 19.89
CA ILE A 319 26.72 30.60 21.17
C ILE A 319 27.89 30.32 22.08
N GLU A 320 28.45 31.38 22.65
CA GLU A 320 29.42 31.30 23.72
C GLU A 320 28.72 31.56 25.05
N ALA A 321 28.90 30.66 26.00
CA ALA A 321 28.33 30.77 27.34
C ALA A 321 29.42 30.81 28.40
N GLU A 322 29.52 31.92 29.10
CA GLU A 322 30.47 32.13 30.22
C GLU A 322 29.71 32.16 31.55
N PRO A 323 30.15 31.44 32.58
CA PRO A 323 29.52 31.50 33.90
C PRO A 323 29.64 32.92 34.49
N ILE A 324 28.56 33.43 35.04
CA ILE A 324 28.63 34.67 35.82
C ILE A 324 29.22 34.35 37.18
N THR A 325 30.52 34.73 37.40
CA THR A 325 31.14 34.66 38.69
C THR A 325 30.60 35.79 39.57
N THR A 326 29.76 35.45 40.54
CA THR A 326 29.49 36.39 41.66
C THR A 326 30.75 36.54 42.48
N GLU A 327 31.49 37.65 42.37
CA GLU A 327 32.50 37.99 43.34
C GLU A 327 31.81 38.14 44.70
N ASN A 328 32.06 37.21 45.62
CA ASN A 328 31.74 37.38 47.00
C ASN A 328 32.73 38.45 47.57
N ASN A 329 32.30 39.69 47.53
CA ASN A 329 32.94 40.73 48.39
C ASN A 329 32.57 40.38 49.84
N ASN A 330 33.36 39.52 50.48
CA ASN A 330 33.46 39.45 51.92
C ASN A 330 34.55 40.46 52.36
N ASP A 331 34.10 41.65 52.72
CA ASP A 331 34.83 42.56 53.63
C ASP A 331 34.25 42.43 55.05
#